data_1fa8882ecdd44c3b7f1106b25f9bb87d
#
_entry.id   1fa8882ecdd44c3b7f1106b25f9bb87d
#
_cell.length_a   1.000
_cell.length_b   1.000
_cell.length_c   1.000
_cell.angle_alpha   90.00
_cell.angle_beta   90.00
_cell.angle_gamma   90.00
#
_symmetry.space_group_name_H-M   'P 1'
#
loop_
_entity.id
_entity.type
_entity.pdbx_description
1 polymer ?
#
loop_
_entity_poly.entity_id
_entity_poly.type
_entity_poly.pdbx_seq_one_letter_code
_entity_poly.pdbx_strand_id
1 'polypeptide(L)'
;MPDKVAKGHSRTILIVAGMLTLAAGMPLGISAQTRKSRLPDHVPPKRSSQIKNGFGINSDLPRDPYLPWSRWWWTRIFDAGVSWIRIGQYENSSEPTSWDWVEQKRGVYSISPEVEDYVNSLTDNGVKVQVQLLYGNPMYTSPAGRLPDAITPEPGSFHNDDRSLYSVFWPPKTPEQIEAFTNYVKWMVNHFRGRIHYYALWNEQDIGYWNPWGNPEEYGRLLKAFVPAVHETDPEAKVIYGGQADPTRDFTKRALDTCQCAAGIDVYAYHTYPGYGRNLNPETMDSGAYGKESPRALREIVRRYPGIRPDIEYWDDEFNSIGAWKGSDDSVQAKYIPRGMIYNWAAGVRTFVWLLTAGTDGNEFDDFGFIHGLRYRPDDFTPRAVFYSLQNTNALFSDTKFDPSIQIPTPDLAETHPAKGTPFLAYGFRSPKGKAIVAYWLAAHSEPGNKFPADRIGLKIVNSGIKHPVLIDIVSGEIKPLAWKEGTTDVLDSVPLLDSVLAITDEDYFDWPVLPESPSSLTVTAASGGAQLKWEIHGGNPSGIEVERQVAGDGADSAPWKKIAQLPGSTAEYSDTTAPPSSRVGYRVRASNDAGESAYSNIVRLTF
;
A
#
# COMPACT_ATOMS: atom_id res chain seq x y z
N MET A 1 -18.55 40.70 -40.32
CA MET A 1 -19.28 40.73 -41.59
C MET A 1 -19.26 39.39 -42.22
N PRO A 2 -20.33 38.93 -42.86
CA PRO A 2 -21.58 38.51 -42.22
C PRO A 2 -21.96 37.05 -42.53
N ASP A 3 -22.88 36.56 -41.74
CA ASP A 3 -24.06 35.73 -41.99
C ASP A 3 -24.08 34.67 -43.11
N LYS A 4 -24.53 33.50 -42.76
CA LYS A 4 -25.75 32.95 -43.34
C LYS A 4 -26.36 31.82 -42.48
N VAL A 5 -27.57 32.11 -42.08
CA VAL A 5 -28.63 31.25 -41.55
C VAL A 5 -29.17 30.31 -42.63
N ALA A 6 -29.50 29.08 -42.30
CA ALA A 6 -30.51 28.28 -43.01
C ALA A 6 -31.29 27.37 -42.07
N LYS A 7 -32.58 27.62 -42.04
CA LYS A 7 -33.72 26.93 -41.40
C LYS A 7 -33.87 25.48 -41.93
N GLY A 8 -34.19 24.51 -41.10
CA GLY A 8 -35.51 24.07 -40.69
C GLY A 8 -36.03 22.90 -41.53
N HIS A 9 -36.51 21.86 -40.86
CA HIS A 9 -37.81 21.25 -41.16
C HIS A 9 -38.12 20.12 -40.13
N SER A 10 -39.17 20.40 -39.38
CA SER A 10 -39.92 19.50 -38.54
C SER A 10 -40.68 18.46 -39.38
N ARG A 11 -40.66 17.19 -39.01
CA ARG A 11 -41.68 16.23 -39.46
C ARG A 11 -42.20 15.42 -38.26
N THR A 12 -43.40 15.77 -37.90
CA THR A 12 -44.33 15.02 -37.04
C THR A 12 -44.78 13.76 -37.75
N ILE A 13 -44.75 12.62 -37.08
CA ILE A 13 -45.49 11.42 -37.49
C ILE A 13 -46.37 10.95 -36.33
N LEU A 14 -47.60 10.72 -36.68
CA LEU A 14 -48.77 10.42 -35.89
C LEU A 14 -48.74 8.99 -35.37
N ILE A 15 -49.26 8.81 -34.14
CA ILE A 15 -49.49 7.54 -33.45
C ILE A 15 -50.88 7.01 -33.94
N VAL A 16 -50.91 5.72 -34.26
CA VAL A 16 -52.20 4.96 -34.34
C VAL A 16 -52.17 3.87 -33.28
N ALA A 17 -53.08 3.96 -32.37
CA ALA A 17 -53.36 2.96 -31.34
C ALA A 17 -54.19 1.78 -31.92
N GLY A 18 -53.80 0.58 -31.61
CA GLY A 18 -54.55 -0.64 -31.87
C GLY A 18 -54.59 -1.51 -30.61
N MET A 19 -55.67 -1.52 -29.92
CA MET A 19 -56.02 -2.53 -28.89
C MET A 19 -56.35 -3.86 -29.59
N LEU A 20 -55.82 -4.98 -29.04
CA LEU A 20 -56.48 -6.26 -29.08
C LEU A 20 -56.05 -7.14 -27.90
N THR A 21 -57.06 -7.74 -27.32
CA THR A 21 -57.14 -8.44 -26.03
C THR A 21 -56.88 -9.95 -26.15
N LEU A 22 -56.40 -10.53 -25.01
CA LEU A 22 -56.59 -11.88 -24.48
C LEU A 22 -55.98 -13.12 -25.26
N ALA A 23 -55.05 -13.78 -24.60
CA ALA A 23 -55.08 -15.22 -24.39
C ALA A 23 -54.20 -15.67 -23.21
N ALA A 24 -54.74 -16.59 -22.44
CA ALA A 24 -54.24 -17.08 -21.16
C ALA A 24 -53.10 -18.09 -21.28
N GLY A 25 -52.22 -18.06 -20.30
CA GLY A 25 -51.70 -19.26 -19.63
C GLY A 25 -50.61 -20.10 -20.34
N MET A 26 -49.31 -19.84 -19.97
CA MET A 26 -48.32 -20.92 -19.80
C MET A 26 -47.28 -20.46 -18.80
N PRO A 27 -46.72 -21.35 -17.94
CA PRO A 27 -45.70 -20.98 -16.99
C PRO A 27 -44.39 -20.72 -17.75
N LEU A 28 -43.92 -19.48 -17.70
CA LEU A 28 -42.57 -19.14 -18.13
C LEU A 28 -41.58 -19.80 -17.18
N GLY A 29 -41.00 -20.92 -17.62
CA GLY A 29 -39.78 -21.42 -17.06
C GLY A 29 -38.72 -20.33 -17.19
N ILE A 30 -38.32 -19.76 -16.04
CA ILE A 30 -37.17 -18.89 -15.95
C ILE A 30 -35.95 -19.78 -16.20
N SER A 31 -35.57 -19.91 -17.47
CA SER A 31 -34.23 -20.34 -17.85
C SER A 31 -33.28 -19.26 -17.33
N ALA A 32 -32.61 -19.54 -16.21
CA ALA A 32 -31.42 -18.81 -15.82
C ALA A 32 -30.37 -19.05 -16.93
N GLN A 33 -30.43 -18.26 -18.00
CA GLN A 33 -29.29 -18.07 -18.88
C GLN A 33 -28.20 -17.42 -17.98
N THR A 34 -27.28 -18.26 -17.53
CA THR A 34 -25.98 -17.81 -17.06
C THR A 34 -25.41 -16.88 -18.13
N ARG A 35 -25.53 -15.56 -17.91
CA ARG A 35 -24.80 -14.57 -18.70
C ARG A 35 -23.32 -14.97 -18.56
N LYS A 36 -22.72 -15.57 -19.61
CA LYS A 36 -21.27 -15.61 -19.73
C LYS A 36 -20.82 -14.16 -19.57
N SER A 37 -20.17 -13.84 -18.48
CA SER A 37 -19.58 -12.51 -18.31
C SER A 37 -18.61 -12.32 -19.46
N ARG A 38 -18.76 -11.26 -20.23
CA ARG A 38 -17.80 -10.90 -21.28
C ARG A 38 -16.46 -10.70 -20.58
N LEU A 39 -15.39 -11.26 -21.14
CA LEU A 39 -14.03 -11.01 -20.66
C LEU A 39 -13.83 -9.49 -20.51
N PRO A 40 -13.37 -8.98 -19.35
CA PRO A 40 -13.11 -7.56 -19.19
C PRO A 40 -11.97 -7.12 -20.11
N ASP A 41 -12.04 -5.90 -20.63
CA ASP A 41 -10.98 -5.34 -21.47
C ASP A 41 -9.73 -4.93 -20.67
N HIS A 42 -9.91 -4.66 -19.36
CA HIS A 42 -8.84 -4.33 -18.41
C HIS A 42 -9.05 -5.05 -17.08
N VAL A 43 -7.97 -5.19 -16.30
CA VAL A 43 -7.99 -5.78 -14.97
C VAL A 43 -8.98 -5.03 -14.08
N PRO A 44 -10.07 -5.69 -13.64
CA PRO A 44 -10.99 -5.05 -12.72
C PRO A 44 -10.29 -4.82 -11.36
N PRO A 45 -10.33 -3.60 -10.79
CA PRO A 45 -9.64 -3.32 -9.54
C PRO A 45 -10.25 -4.11 -8.37
N LYS A 46 -9.40 -4.52 -7.43
CA LYS A 46 -9.80 -4.92 -6.09
C LYS A 46 -9.52 -3.80 -5.11
N ARG A 47 -10.45 -3.53 -4.21
CA ARG A 47 -10.26 -2.59 -3.12
C ARG A 47 -9.58 -3.29 -1.93
N SER A 48 -8.95 -2.53 -1.05
CA SER A 48 -8.25 -3.07 0.14
C SER A 48 -9.11 -4.03 0.96
N SER A 49 -10.40 -3.72 1.15
CA SER A 49 -11.36 -4.56 1.88
C SER A 49 -11.59 -5.95 1.26
N GLN A 50 -11.25 -6.14 -0.02
CA GLN A 50 -11.38 -7.42 -0.73
C GLN A 50 -10.12 -8.28 -0.65
N ILE A 51 -9.03 -7.77 -0.07
CA ILE A 51 -7.72 -8.42 -0.03
C ILE A 51 -7.36 -8.77 1.42
N LYS A 52 -7.12 -10.04 1.70
CA LYS A 52 -6.76 -10.52 3.05
C LYS A 52 -5.26 -10.57 3.28
N ASN A 53 -4.51 -10.89 2.23
CA ASN A 53 -3.07 -11.06 2.29
C ASN A 53 -2.43 -10.57 0.99
N GLY A 54 -1.77 -9.43 1.03
CA GLY A 54 -1.17 -8.81 -0.14
C GLY A 54 0.02 -7.94 0.24
N PHE A 55 0.26 -6.98 -0.60
CA PHE A 55 1.38 -6.06 -0.51
C PHE A 55 1.03 -4.84 0.36
N GLY A 56 2.07 -4.13 0.76
CA GLY A 56 1.98 -2.92 1.55
C GLY A 56 2.47 -1.69 0.80
N ILE A 57 2.21 -0.53 1.43
CA ILE A 57 2.75 0.76 1.02
C ILE A 57 3.18 1.54 2.26
N ASN A 58 4.19 2.38 2.11
CA ASN A 58 4.54 3.38 3.09
C ASN A 58 3.70 4.64 2.84
N SER A 59 3.25 5.28 3.89
CA SER A 59 2.49 6.51 3.80
C SER A 59 2.72 7.38 5.03
N ASP A 60 2.66 8.67 4.81
CA ASP A 60 2.82 9.67 5.86
C ASP A 60 1.62 9.71 6.77
N LEU A 61 1.84 10.13 8.01
CA LEU A 61 0.79 10.46 8.96
C LEU A 61 0.30 11.91 8.76
N PRO A 62 -0.96 12.19 9.06
CA PRO A 62 -1.45 13.57 9.05
C PRO A 62 -0.77 14.37 10.16
N ARG A 63 0.07 15.34 9.77
CA ARG A 63 0.81 16.23 10.68
C ARG A 63 0.07 17.51 10.96
N ASP A 64 -0.63 18.00 9.95
CA ASP A 64 -1.44 19.20 10.03
C ASP A 64 -2.87 18.89 9.60
N PRO A 65 -3.84 18.94 10.55
CA PRO A 65 -5.24 18.69 10.24
C PRO A 65 -5.85 19.71 9.28
N TYR A 66 -5.16 20.83 9.07
CA TYR A 66 -5.63 21.92 8.22
C TYR A 66 -5.13 21.82 6.78
N LEU A 67 -4.19 20.93 6.47
CA LEU A 67 -3.74 20.75 5.10
C LEU A 67 -4.81 20.00 4.28
N PRO A 68 -5.42 20.64 3.27
CA PRO A 68 -6.55 20.07 2.52
C PRO A 68 -6.22 18.73 1.86
N TRP A 69 -4.97 18.51 1.53
CA TRP A 69 -4.48 17.33 0.86
C TRP A 69 -4.48 16.06 1.73
N SER A 70 -4.35 16.15 3.06
CA SER A 70 -4.44 14.98 3.96
C SER A 70 -5.79 14.25 3.86
N ARG A 71 -6.83 14.95 3.45
CA ARG A 71 -8.20 14.43 3.31
C ARG A 71 -8.41 13.59 2.06
N TRP A 72 -7.46 13.60 1.16
CA TRP A 72 -7.65 13.10 -0.18
C TRP A 72 -6.88 11.80 -0.45
N TRP A 73 -5.64 11.65 -0.01
CA TRP A 73 -4.83 10.46 -0.30
C TRP A 73 -5.29 9.20 0.44
N TRP A 74 -5.96 9.34 1.58
CA TRP A 74 -6.40 8.16 2.36
C TRP A 74 -7.22 7.21 1.50
N THR A 75 -8.12 7.74 0.69
CA THR A 75 -8.96 6.95 -0.18
C THR A 75 -8.16 6.25 -1.28
N ARG A 76 -7.03 6.83 -1.70
CA ARG A 76 -6.16 6.23 -2.71
C ARG A 76 -5.48 4.95 -2.22
N ILE A 77 -5.20 4.82 -0.93
CA ILE A 77 -4.73 3.56 -0.32
C ILE A 77 -5.74 2.45 -0.60
N PHE A 78 -7.00 2.70 -0.35
CA PHE A 78 -8.08 1.72 -0.53
C PHE A 78 -8.31 1.38 -1.99
N ASP A 79 -8.26 2.39 -2.85
CA ASP A 79 -8.45 2.22 -4.29
C ASP A 79 -7.28 1.50 -4.96
N ALA A 80 -6.06 1.67 -4.47
CA ALA A 80 -4.89 0.91 -4.91
C ALA A 80 -4.93 -0.59 -4.54
N GLY A 81 -5.86 -1.00 -3.66
CA GLY A 81 -5.97 -2.38 -3.21
C GLY A 81 -4.82 -2.83 -2.31
N VAL A 82 -4.18 -1.91 -1.60
CA VAL A 82 -3.14 -2.27 -0.62
C VAL A 82 -3.79 -2.87 0.62
N SER A 83 -3.23 -3.95 1.12
CA SER A 83 -3.73 -4.62 2.33
C SER A 83 -2.91 -4.32 3.58
N TRP A 84 -1.79 -3.62 3.43
CA TRP A 84 -0.90 -3.24 4.51
C TRP A 84 -0.42 -1.80 4.33
N ILE A 85 -0.19 -1.12 5.45
CA ILE A 85 0.45 0.18 5.49
C ILE A 85 1.51 0.22 6.58
N ARG A 86 2.61 0.88 6.30
CA ARG A 86 3.67 1.17 7.26
C ARG A 86 3.66 2.66 7.56
N ILE A 87 3.64 3.00 8.85
CA ILE A 87 3.61 4.37 9.36
C ILE A 87 4.65 4.56 10.48
N GLY A 88 4.96 5.80 10.79
CA GLY A 88 5.83 6.20 11.91
C GLY A 88 7.09 6.91 11.48
N GLN A 89 7.35 6.99 10.18
CA GLN A 89 8.48 7.72 9.62
C GLN A 89 8.06 8.48 8.37
N TYR A 90 8.46 9.73 8.28
CA TYR A 90 8.34 10.55 7.09
C TYR A 90 9.72 10.98 6.63
N GLU A 91 10.10 10.55 5.41
CA GLU A 91 11.42 10.83 4.87
C GLU A 91 12.52 10.58 5.95
N ASN A 92 13.19 11.64 6.38
CA ASN A 92 14.29 11.62 7.34
C ASN A 92 13.88 12.20 8.70
N SER A 93 12.61 12.11 9.10
CA SER A 93 12.13 12.71 10.35
C SER A 93 11.16 11.84 11.13
N SER A 94 10.93 12.22 12.39
CA SER A 94 9.91 11.62 13.24
C SER A 94 8.50 12.03 12.82
N GLU A 95 7.52 11.24 13.18
CA GLU A 95 6.10 11.42 12.89
C GLU A 95 5.25 11.37 14.17
N PRO A 96 3.95 11.76 14.09
CA PRO A 96 3.05 11.79 15.24
C PRO A 96 2.87 10.51 16.04
N THR A 97 3.41 9.37 15.62
CA THR A 97 3.51 8.13 16.41
C THR A 97 4.90 7.90 17.02
N SER A 98 5.89 8.72 16.70
CA SER A 98 7.24 8.63 17.25
C SER A 98 7.28 9.09 18.70
N TRP A 99 8.30 8.65 19.43
CA TRP A 99 8.39 8.90 20.87
C TRP A 99 8.37 10.36 21.27
N ASP A 100 9.07 11.23 20.54
CA ASP A 100 9.12 12.68 20.75
C ASP A 100 7.77 13.39 20.51
N TRP A 101 6.95 12.87 19.61
CA TRP A 101 5.60 13.37 19.36
C TRP A 101 4.58 12.90 20.39
N VAL A 102 4.69 11.64 20.79
CA VAL A 102 3.74 11.00 21.72
C VAL A 102 3.99 11.47 23.16
N GLU A 103 5.25 11.69 23.54
CA GLU A 103 5.65 12.15 24.86
C GLU A 103 6.38 13.50 24.77
N GLN A 104 5.62 14.60 24.67
CA GLN A 104 6.14 15.96 24.62
C GLN A 104 6.46 16.55 26.01
N LYS A 105 5.99 15.89 27.05
CA LYS A 105 6.28 16.16 28.45
C LYS A 105 6.44 14.83 29.19
N ARG A 106 7.47 14.75 30.05
CA ARG A 106 7.82 13.52 30.75
C ARG A 106 6.63 12.86 31.43
N GLY A 107 6.38 11.59 31.08
CA GLY A 107 5.30 10.76 31.62
C GLY A 107 3.90 11.12 31.12
N VAL A 108 3.77 12.03 30.15
CA VAL A 108 2.48 12.41 29.56
C VAL A 108 2.44 11.99 28.10
N TYR A 109 1.64 10.99 27.79
CA TYR A 109 1.51 10.41 26.46
C TYR A 109 0.18 10.79 25.82
N SER A 110 0.22 11.12 24.53
CA SER A 110 -0.99 11.43 23.76
C SER A 110 -0.78 11.15 22.27
N ILE A 111 -1.88 10.86 21.57
CA ILE A 111 -1.96 10.80 20.11
C ILE A 111 -2.98 11.85 19.66
N SER A 112 -2.71 12.53 18.55
CA SER A 112 -3.65 13.50 18.01
C SER A 112 -4.92 12.84 17.49
N PRO A 113 -6.09 13.51 17.58
CA PRO A 113 -7.34 13.00 17.04
C PRO A 113 -7.28 12.69 15.54
N GLU A 114 -6.43 13.39 14.80
CA GLU A 114 -6.25 13.21 13.35
C GLU A 114 -5.54 11.88 13.05
N VAL A 115 -4.54 11.51 13.83
CA VAL A 115 -3.87 10.21 13.75
C VAL A 115 -4.82 9.08 14.14
N GLU A 116 -5.63 9.30 15.19
CA GLU A 116 -6.68 8.36 15.58
C GLU A 116 -7.67 8.10 14.43
N ASP A 117 -8.17 9.16 13.82
CA ASP A 117 -9.13 9.06 12.71
C ASP A 117 -8.49 8.36 11.50
N TYR A 118 -7.21 8.62 11.24
CA TYR A 118 -6.48 7.96 10.16
C TYR A 118 -6.32 6.45 10.42
N VAL A 119 -5.83 6.06 11.60
CA VAL A 119 -5.68 4.65 11.97
C VAL A 119 -7.03 3.92 11.94
N ASN A 120 -8.07 4.53 12.49
CA ASN A 120 -9.42 3.96 12.47
C ASN A 120 -9.94 3.79 11.03
N SER A 121 -9.70 4.79 10.16
CA SER A 121 -10.07 4.69 8.75
C SER A 121 -9.37 3.52 8.05
N LEU A 122 -8.08 3.28 8.32
CA LEU A 122 -7.33 2.15 7.77
C LEU A 122 -7.91 0.82 8.25
N THR A 123 -8.06 0.64 9.55
CA THR A 123 -8.49 -0.62 10.15
C THR A 123 -9.95 -0.95 9.85
N ASP A 124 -10.85 0.04 9.83
CA ASP A 124 -12.26 -0.12 9.44
C ASP A 124 -12.41 -0.58 7.97
N ASN A 125 -11.45 -0.25 7.12
CA ASN A 125 -11.42 -0.67 5.72
C ASN A 125 -10.55 -1.92 5.47
N GLY A 126 -10.17 -2.65 6.53
CA GLY A 126 -9.46 -3.92 6.45
C GLY A 126 -7.96 -3.81 6.13
N VAL A 127 -7.39 -2.61 6.17
CA VAL A 127 -5.94 -2.41 6.00
C VAL A 127 -5.23 -2.69 7.32
N LYS A 128 -4.22 -3.55 7.28
CA LYS A 128 -3.37 -3.84 8.43
C LYS A 128 -2.28 -2.80 8.55
N VAL A 129 -2.00 -2.38 9.77
CA VAL A 129 -1.03 -1.32 10.06
C VAL A 129 0.20 -1.90 10.74
N GLN A 130 1.37 -1.58 10.18
CA GLN A 130 2.67 -1.69 10.83
C GLN A 130 3.06 -0.31 11.36
N VAL A 131 3.29 -0.21 12.66
CA VAL A 131 3.81 1.02 13.29
C VAL A 131 5.29 0.85 13.63
N GLN A 132 6.09 1.80 13.21
CA GLN A 132 7.47 1.92 13.69
C GLN A 132 7.48 2.68 15.02
N LEU A 133 7.98 2.04 16.06
CA LEU A 133 8.21 2.66 17.36
C LEU A 133 9.66 3.19 17.41
N LEU A 134 9.79 4.48 17.19
CA LEU A 134 11.03 5.23 16.94
C LEU A 134 10.80 6.71 17.31
N TYR A 135 11.74 7.51 17.28
CA TYR A 135 13.17 7.46 17.40
C TYR A 135 13.56 7.65 18.89
N GLY A 136 14.62 8.41 19.18
CA GLY A 136 14.89 8.90 20.55
C GLY A 136 13.98 10.07 20.92
N ASN A 137 14.00 10.44 22.19
CA ASN A 137 13.34 11.64 22.69
C ASN A 137 14.37 12.54 23.39
N PRO A 138 14.59 13.76 22.90
CA PRO A 138 15.61 14.65 23.46
C PRO A 138 15.53 14.89 24.98
N MET A 139 14.35 14.74 25.57
CA MET A 139 14.19 14.81 27.03
C MET A 139 14.96 13.70 27.78
N TYR A 140 15.28 12.59 27.11
CA TYR A 140 15.92 11.42 27.70
C TYR A 140 17.25 11.08 27.04
N THR A 141 17.32 11.15 25.70
CA THR A 141 18.42 10.57 24.93
C THR A 141 19.46 11.58 24.47
N SER A 142 19.20 12.89 24.60
CA SER A 142 20.16 13.93 24.25
C SER A 142 21.47 13.75 25.00
N PRO A 143 22.64 13.82 24.33
CA PRO A 143 23.94 13.86 25.00
C PRO A 143 24.28 15.22 25.62
N ALA A 144 23.36 16.20 25.58
CA ALA A 144 23.56 17.49 26.20
C ALA A 144 23.67 17.38 27.74
N GLY A 145 24.46 18.26 28.36
CA GLY A 145 24.64 18.27 29.82
C GLY A 145 23.37 18.63 30.61
N ARG A 146 22.41 19.29 29.99
CA ARG A 146 21.08 19.56 30.56
C ARG A 146 20.00 19.13 29.60
N LEU A 147 19.13 18.26 30.09
CA LEU A 147 18.00 17.76 29.33
C LEU A 147 16.80 18.71 29.43
N PRO A 148 15.99 18.91 28.37
CA PRO A 148 14.76 19.68 28.45
C PRO A 148 13.70 18.93 29.27
N ASP A 149 12.81 19.70 29.92
CA ASP A 149 11.67 19.14 30.67
C ASP A 149 10.45 18.88 29.78
N ALA A 150 10.38 19.55 28.62
CA ALA A 150 9.37 19.39 27.59
C ALA A 150 9.99 19.73 26.23
N ILE A 151 9.39 19.20 25.17
CA ILE A 151 9.78 19.44 23.77
C ILE A 151 8.55 19.80 22.95
N THR A 152 8.79 20.47 21.81
CA THR A 152 7.79 20.66 20.76
C THR A 152 8.40 20.09 19.49
N PRO A 153 7.93 18.93 19.01
CA PRO A 153 8.44 18.36 17.77
C PRO A 153 8.00 19.21 16.58
N GLU A 154 8.91 19.36 15.62
CA GLU A 154 8.66 20.09 14.38
C GLU A 154 8.87 19.16 13.20
N PRO A 155 7.88 19.02 12.28
CA PRO A 155 8.01 18.20 11.09
C PRO A 155 9.20 18.65 10.23
N GLY A 156 10.00 17.68 9.77
CA GLY A 156 11.13 17.94 8.86
C GLY A 156 12.32 18.65 9.49
N SER A 157 12.35 18.84 10.82
CA SER A 157 13.47 19.48 11.52
C SER A 157 14.71 18.58 11.71
N PHE A 158 14.57 17.27 11.41
CA PHE A 158 15.62 16.27 11.62
C PHE A 158 16.03 15.66 10.29
N HIS A 159 17.33 15.56 10.05
CA HIS A 159 17.94 14.99 8.86
C HIS A 159 18.78 13.75 9.21
N ASN A 160 19.03 12.89 8.25
CA ASN A 160 19.83 11.67 8.39
C ASN A 160 21.16 11.88 9.12
N ASP A 161 21.88 12.94 8.75
CA ASP A 161 23.18 13.22 9.31
C ASP A 161 23.12 14.21 10.47
N ASP A 162 21.91 14.52 10.99
CA ASP A 162 21.78 15.43 12.11
C ASP A 162 22.33 14.81 13.40
N ARG A 163 23.49 15.31 13.82
CA ARG A 163 24.17 14.95 15.05
C ARG A 163 24.09 16.05 16.11
N SER A 164 23.15 16.97 15.96
CA SER A 164 22.92 17.97 17.00
C SER A 164 22.66 17.27 18.34
N LEU A 165 22.96 17.96 19.43
CA LEU A 165 22.79 17.39 20.76
C LEU A 165 21.32 17.03 21.08
N TYR A 166 20.37 17.60 20.34
CA TYR A 166 18.93 17.40 20.54
C TYR A 166 18.27 16.62 19.41
N SER A 167 19.06 15.99 18.52
CA SER A 167 18.53 15.14 17.47
C SER A 167 17.76 13.94 18.06
N VAL A 168 16.67 13.57 17.41
CA VAL A 168 15.92 12.34 17.75
C VAL A 168 16.67 11.07 17.39
N PHE A 169 17.74 11.15 16.59
CA PHE A 169 18.54 9.99 16.21
C PHE A 169 19.50 9.50 17.30
N TRP A 170 19.56 10.16 18.48
CA TRP A 170 20.25 9.61 19.63
C TRP A 170 19.40 8.52 20.28
N PRO A 171 19.84 7.25 20.22
CA PRO A 171 19.04 6.13 20.74
C PRO A 171 19.14 6.04 22.27
N PRO A 172 18.18 5.37 22.93
CA PRO A 172 18.30 5.04 24.35
C PRO A 172 19.45 4.04 24.58
N LYS A 173 20.39 4.39 25.45
CA LYS A 173 21.62 3.60 25.73
C LYS A 173 21.76 3.17 27.18
N THR A 174 21.34 3.99 28.13
CA THR A 174 21.39 3.66 29.56
C THR A 174 20.16 2.87 29.99
N PRO A 175 20.21 2.12 31.11
CA PRO A 175 19.04 1.41 31.62
C PRO A 175 17.82 2.32 31.81
N GLU A 176 18.01 3.54 32.29
CA GLU A 176 16.95 4.52 32.54
C GLU A 176 16.33 5.02 31.23
N GLN A 177 17.15 5.22 30.19
CA GLN A 177 16.69 5.62 28.87
C GLN A 177 15.90 4.48 28.18
N ILE A 178 16.39 3.24 28.34
CA ILE A 178 15.71 2.04 27.80
C ILE A 178 14.38 1.83 28.52
N GLU A 179 14.32 2.02 29.84
CA GLU A 179 13.07 1.95 30.60
C GLU A 179 12.07 3.03 30.13
N ALA A 180 12.51 4.26 29.96
CA ALA A 180 11.64 5.33 29.45
C ALA A 180 11.11 5.03 28.04
N PHE A 181 11.96 4.51 27.14
CA PHE A 181 11.53 4.08 25.82
C PHE A 181 10.52 2.93 25.89
N THR A 182 10.76 1.91 26.72
CA THR A 182 9.81 0.80 26.86
C THR A 182 8.49 1.21 27.50
N ASN A 183 8.45 2.25 28.32
CA ASN A 183 7.20 2.83 28.81
C ASN A 183 6.38 3.47 27.69
N TYR A 184 7.03 4.19 26.76
CA TYR A 184 6.39 4.65 25.53
C TYR A 184 5.89 3.47 24.68
N VAL A 185 6.71 2.44 24.47
CA VAL A 185 6.31 1.22 23.73
C VAL A 185 5.07 0.59 24.35
N LYS A 186 5.06 0.35 25.64
CA LYS A 186 3.90 -0.22 26.35
C LYS A 186 2.66 0.64 26.22
N TRP A 187 2.83 1.96 26.32
CA TRP A 187 1.71 2.88 26.12
C TRP A 187 1.13 2.78 24.71
N MET A 188 1.97 2.80 23.67
CA MET A 188 1.55 2.69 22.27
C MET A 188 0.83 1.37 21.97
N VAL A 189 1.40 0.25 22.43
CA VAL A 189 0.81 -1.08 22.23
C VAL A 189 -0.54 -1.20 22.92
N ASN A 190 -0.65 -0.70 24.16
CA ASN A 190 -1.92 -0.69 24.90
C ASN A 190 -2.96 0.23 24.26
N HIS A 191 -2.53 1.41 23.79
CA HIS A 191 -3.39 2.41 23.18
C HIS A 191 -4.04 1.90 21.88
N PHE A 192 -3.28 1.21 21.04
CA PHE A 192 -3.76 0.66 19.78
C PHE A 192 -4.21 -0.81 19.86
N ARG A 193 -4.32 -1.36 21.05
CA ARG A 193 -4.70 -2.76 21.26
C ARG A 193 -6.02 -3.10 20.54
N GLY A 194 -6.03 -4.23 19.81
CA GLY A 194 -7.17 -4.68 19.02
C GLY A 194 -7.34 -3.97 17.66
N ARG A 195 -6.55 -2.93 17.37
CA ARG A 195 -6.53 -2.21 16.09
C ARG A 195 -5.23 -2.43 15.33
N ILE A 196 -4.10 -2.33 16.00
CA ILE A 196 -2.76 -2.54 15.44
C ILE A 196 -2.10 -3.70 16.16
N HIS A 197 -1.51 -4.61 15.39
CA HIS A 197 -0.87 -5.81 15.92
C HIS A 197 0.62 -5.91 15.56
N TYR A 198 1.17 -5.02 14.72
CA TYR A 198 2.53 -5.13 14.20
C TYR A 198 3.34 -3.90 14.57
N TYR A 199 4.39 -4.12 15.37
CA TYR A 199 5.24 -3.06 15.91
C TYR A 199 6.70 -3.31 15.56
N ALA A 200 7.31 -2.37 14.84
CA ALA A 200 8.71 -2.43 14.45
C ALA A 200 9.57 -1.60 15.40
N LEU A 201 10.73 -2.11 15.78
CA LEU A 201 11.70 -1.38 16.55
C LEU A 201 12.60 -0.58 15.62
N TRP A 202 12.52 0.76 15.70
CA TRP A 202 13.39 1.69 14.98
C TRP A 202 13.22 1.67 13.48
N ASN A 203 14.08 2.45 12.77
CA ASN A 203 14.22 2.50 11.34
C ASN A 203 15.70 2.66 11.00
N GLU A 204 16.23 1.82 10.11
CA GLU A 204 17.58 1.89 9.56
C GLU A 204 18.67 2.07 10.64
N GLN A 205 18.57 1.24 11.66
CA GLN A 205 19.43 1.25 12.85
C GLN A 205 20.89 0.92 12.57
N ASP A 206 21.23 0.58 11.35
CA ASP A 206 22.55 0.19 10.88
C ASP A 206 23.30 1.33 10.20
N ILE A 207 22.68 2.50 10.02
CA ILE A 207 23.25 3.70 9.41
C ILE A 207 23.09 4.95 10.30
N GLY A 208 23.07 6.15 9.70
CA GLY A 208 23.05 7.44 10.38
C GLY A 208 21.79 7.78 11.19
N TYR A 209 20.70 7.02 11.05
CA TYR A 209 19.51 7.13 11.92
C TYR A 209 19.75 6.60 13.34
N TRP A 210 20.95 6.13 13.64
CA TRP A 210 21.40 5.70 14.96
C TRP A 210 22.70 6.42 15.31
N ASN A 211 22.63 7.51 16.08
CA ASN A 211 23.79 8.34 16.38
C ASN A 211 24.79 7.69 17.35
N PRO A 212 26.12 7.88 17.11
CA PRO A 212 26.73 8.56 15.97
C PRO A 212 26.76 7.74 14.67
N TRP A 213 26.51 6.44 14.74
CA TRP A 213 26.38 5.47 13.65
C TRP A 213 25.84 4.14 14.18
N GLY A 214 25.19 3.35 13.32
CA GLY A 214 24.62 2.06 13.68
C GLY A 214 25.52 1.18 14.55
N ASN A 215 24.98 0.67 15.64
CA ASN A 215 25.69 -0.17 16.61
C ASN A 215 24.84 -1.40 16.96
N PRO A 216 25.27 -2.61 16.52
CA PRO A 216 24.47 -3.82 16.69
C PRO A 216 24.27 -4.24 18.15
N GLU A 217 25.27 -3.99 19.03
CA GLU A 217 25.13 -4.32 20.46
C GLU A 217 24.18 -3.37 21.17
N GLU A 218 24.21 -2.07 20.84
CA GLU A 218 23.27 -1.10 21.39
C GLU A 218 21.85 -1.43 20.94
N TYR A 219 21.67 -1.70 19.65
CA TYR A 219 20.39 -2.12 19.09
C TYR A 219 19.91 -3.44 19.70
N GLY A 220 20.80 -4.43 19.85
CA GLY A 220 20.48 -5.71 20.49
C GLY A 220 20.03 -5.56 21.96
N ARG A 221 20.62 -4.62 22.73
CA ARG A 221 20.16 -4.32 24.10
C ARG A 221 18.76 -3.70 24.12
N LEU A 222 18.49 -2.78 23.18
CA LEU A 222 17.16 -2.16 23.05
C LEU A 222 16.11 -3.20 22.62
N LEU A 223 16.46 -4.06 21.65
CA LEU A 223 15.59 -5.15 21.19
C LEU A 223 15.25 -6.14 22.30
N LYS A 224 16.23 -6.45 23.17
CA LYS A 224 16.02 -7.29 24.37
C LYS A 224 14.96 -6.75 25.31
N ALA A 225 14.85 -5.43 25.43
CA ALA A 225 13.82 -4.78 26.25
C ALA A 225 12.51 -4.60 25.50
N PHE A 226 12.58 -4.36 24.19
CA PHE A 226 11.42 -4.12 23.32
C PHE A 226 10.52 -5.35 23.19
N VAL A 227 11.10 -6.52 22.91
CA VAL A 227 10.34 -7.77 22.70
C VAL A 227 9.38 -8.08 23.85
N PRO A 228 9.81 -8.16 25.13
CA PRO A 228 8.87 -8.38 26.22
C PRO A 228 7.92 -7.21 26.44
N ALA A 229 8.36 -5.96 26.22
CA ALA A 229 7.47 -4.80 26.37
C ALA A 229 6.25 -4.87 25.45
N VAL A 230 6.41 -5.37 24.22
CA VAL A 230 5.31 -5.58 23.28
C VAL A 230 4.44 -6.77 23.72
N HIS A 231 5.00 -7.96 23.87
CA HIS A 231 4.24 -9.20 24.11
C HIS A 231 3.56 -9.25 25.48
N GLU A 232 4.16 -8.68 26.52
CA GLU A 232 3.54 -8.59 27.85
C GLU A 232 2.36 -7.62 27.86
N THR A 233 2.42 -6.57 27.04
CA THR A 233 1.34 -5.58 26.92
C THR A 233 0.19 -6.12 26.06
N ASP A 234 0.49 -6.75 24.93
CA ASP A 234 -0.50 -7.40 24.06
C ASP A 234 0.07 -8.73 23.52
N PRO A 235 -0.37 -9.89 24.04
CA PRO A 235 0.08 -11.20 23.56
C PRO A 235 -0.23 -11.50 22.08
N GLU A 236 -1.20 -10.80 21.47
CA GLU A 236 -1.54 -10.94 20.05
C GLU A 236 -0.63 -10.05 19.15
N ALA A 237 0.09 -9.12 19.76
CA ALA A 237 0.99 -8.24 19.00
C ALA A 237 2.21 -9.01 18.46
N LYS A 238 2.74 -8.49 17.34
CA LYS A 238 3.85 -9.05 16.59
C LYS A 238 5.04 -8.09 16.61
N VAL A 239 6.20 -8.62 16.93
CA VAL A 239 7.46 -7.89 16.93
C VAL A 239 8.14 -8.00 15.60
N ILE A 240 8.45 -6.83 15.01
CA ILE A 240 9.24 -6.72 13.81
C ILE A 240 10.65 -6.25 14.20
N TYR A 241 11.66 -7.04 13.82
CA TYR A 241 13.04 -6.59 13.79
C TYR A 241 13.11 -5.46 12.75
N GLY A 242 13.50 -4.26 13.14
CA GLY A 242 13.40 -3.06 12.29
C GLY A 242 14.19 -3.18 10.99
N GLY A 243 13.67 -2.55 9.96
CA GLY A 243 14.26 -2.56 8.62
C GLY A 243 15.68 -2.00 8.60
N GLN A 244 16.64 -2.78 8.11
CA GLN A 244 18.01 -2.35 7.89
C GLN A 244 18.17 -1.74 6.50
N ALA A 245 18.83 -0.57 6.43
CA ALA A 245 19.12 0.11 5.15
C ALA A 245 20.22 -0.58 4.35
N ASP A 246 21.28 -0.96 5.08
CA ASP A 246 22.46 -1.62 4.55
C ASP A 246 22.62 -3.01 5.22
N PRO A 247 21.68 -3.93 5.00
CA PRO A 247 21.62 -5.14 5.78
C PRO A 247 22.89 -5.98 5.64
N THR A 248 23.52 -6.30 6.78
CA THR A 248 24.71 -7.16 6.83
C THR A 248 24.51 -8.32 7.81
N ARG A 249 25.15 -9.46 7.50
CA ARG A 249 25.14 -10.64 8.37
C ARG A 249 25.78 -10.35 9.72
N ASP A 250 26.85 -9.57 9.74
CA ASP A 250 27.56 -9.22 10.95
C ASP A 250 26.68 -8.39 11.89
N PHE A 251 26.04 -7.32 11.39
CA PHE A 251 25.14 -6.51 12.20
C PHE A 251 24.01 -7.35 12.77
N THR A 252 23.30 -8.09 11.90
CA THR A 252 22.16 -8.92 12.30
C THR A 252 22.57 -9.96 13.35
N LYS A 253 23.68 -10.68 13.12
CA LYS A 253 24.14 -11.71 14.06
C LYS A 253 24.51 -11.12 15.40
N ARG A 254 25.28 -10.04 15.46
CA ARG A 254 25.70 -9.40 16.72
C ARG A 254 24.52 -8.82 17.49
N ALA A 255 23.55 -8.25 16.81
CA ALA A 255 22.30 -7.76 17.42
C ALA A 255 21.53 -8.92 18.07
N LEU A 256 21.36 -10.04 17.36
CA LEU A 256 20.68 -11.23 17.86
C LEU A 256 21.45 -11.90 19.00
N ASP A 257 22.78 -12.01 18.89
CA ASP A 257 23.65 -12.55 19.96
C ASP A 257 23.55 -11.73 21.26
N THR A 258 23.41 -10.40 21.13
CA THR A 258 23.27 -9.50 22.27
C THR A 258 21.87 -9.55 22.86
N CYS A 259 20.83 -9.58 22.05
CA CYS A 259 19.47 -9.58 22.55
C CYS A 259 19.09 -10.89 23.20
N GLN A 260 19.54 -12.02 22.66
CA GLN A 260 19.13 -13.37 23.10
C GLN A 260 17.60 -13.54 23.13
N CYS A 261 16.90 -12.82 22.26
CA CYS A 261 15.44 -12.70 22.22
C CYS A 261 14.83 -13.20 20.90
N ALA A 262 15.59 -13.96 20.12
CA ALA A 262 15.22 -14.39 18.77
C ALA A 262 13.85 -15.10 18.70
N ALA A 263 13.47 -15.86 19.72
CA ALA A 263 12.17 -16.55 19.78
C ALA A 263 10.95 -15.61 19.83
N GLY A 264 11.16 -14.37 20.25
CA GLY A 264 10.10 -13.34 20.31
C GLY A 264 10.05 -12.43 19.10
N ILE A 265 10.84 -12.68 18.05
CA ILE A 265 10.78 -11.91 16.80
C ILE A 265 9.86 -12.65 15.83
N ASP A 266 8.81 -11.99 15.39
CA ASP A 266 7.80 -12.54 14.47
C ASP A 266 8.15 -12.24 13.01
N VAL A 267 8.75 -11.08 12.74
CA VAL A 267 9.10 -10.60 11.40
C VAL A 267 10.54 -10.09 11.39
N TYR A 268 11.27 -10.46 10.36
CA TYR A 268 12.56 -9.86 10.02
C TYR A 268 12.41 -8.96 8.81
N ALA A 269 12.69 -7.67 9.00
CA ALA A 269 12.55 -6.66 7.97
C ALA A 269 13.89 -6.09 7.48
N TYR A 270 13.92 -5.64 6.24
CA TYR A 270 15.04 -4.97 5.59
C TYR A 270 14.53 -4.09 4.45
N HIS A 271 15.39 -3.20 3.94
CA HIS A 271 15.07 -2.27 2.86
C HIS A 271 15.85 -2.61 1.60
N THR A 272 15.20 -2.47 0.44
CA THR A 272 15.89 -2.61 -0.84
C THR A 272 15.53 -1.50 -1.82
N TYR A 273 16.58 -0.84 -2.31
CA TYR A 273 16.48 0.24 -3.30
C TYR A 273 17.46 -0.03 -4.46
N PRO A 274 17.22 -1.07 -5.29
CA PRO A 274 18.16 -1.48 -6.33
C PRO A 274 18.43 -0.40 -7.37
N GLY A 275 17.47 0.50 -7.62
CA GLY A 275 17.62 1.65 -8.51
C GLY A 275 18.35 2.85 -7.89
N TYR A 276 18.48 2.90 -6.56
CA TYR A 276 19.01 4.08 -5.87
C TYR A 276 20.50 4.26 -6.10
N GLY A 277 20.86 5.30 -6.84
CA GLY A 277 22.25 5.66 -7.16
C GLY A 277 23.01 4.68 -8.02
N ARG A 278 22.42 3.57 -8.48
CA ARG A 278 23.12 2.48 -9.19
C ARG A 278 22.46 2.06 -10.50
N ASN A 279 21.26 2.51 -10.79
CA ASN A 279 20.52 2.16 -12.00
C ASN A 279 20.41 0.63 -12.23
N LEU A 280 20.14 -0.11 -11.17
CA LEU A 280 20.03 -1.57 -11.20
C LEU A 280 18.59 -2.01 -11.39
N ASN A 281 18.40 -3.16 -12.03
CA ASN A 281 17.09 -3.80 -12.14
C ASN A 281 16.59 -4.29 -10.78
N PRO A 282 15.28 -4.35 -10.54
CA PRO A 282 14.72 -4.83 -9.26
C PRO A 282 15.24 -6.20 -8.85
N GLU A 283 15.43 -7.13 -9.77
CA GLU A 283 15.85 -8.51 -9.51
C GLU A 283 17.28 -8.61 -9.00
N THR A 284 18.08 -7.54 -9.15
CA THR A 284 19.46 -7.51 -8.65
C THR A 284 19.53 -7.36 -7.14
N MET A 285 18.41 -7.07 -6.45
CA MET A 285 18.39 -6.95 -5.00
C MET A 285 18.91 -8.19 -4.27
N ASP A 286 18.73 -9.38 -4.84
CA ASP A 286 19.25 -10.64 -4.28
C ASP A 286 20.61 -11.06 -4.88
N SER A 287 21.25 -10.22 -5.69
CA SER A 287 22.56 -10.46 -6.24
C SER A 287 23.65 -9.70 -5.46
N GLY A 288 24.90 -10.16 -5.54
CA GLY A 288 26.04 -9.43 -5.00
C GLY A 288 26.27 -8.05 -5.65
N ALA A 289 25.53 -7.70 -6.69
CA ALA A 289 25.59 -6.39 -7.35
C ALA A 289 24.89 -5.30 -6.53
N TYR A 290 23.95 -5.66 -5.66
CA TYR A 290 23.20 -4.70 -4.85
C TYR A 290 24.07 -3.96 -3.81
N GLY A 291 25.20 -4.48 -3.45
CA GLY A 291 26.15 -3.76 -2.62
C GLY A 291 26.80 -4.58 -1.54
N LYS A 292 26.28 -4.68 -0.33
CA LYS A 292 26.99 -5.31 0.77
C LYS A 292 26.71 -6.81 0.86
N GLU A 293 25.48 -7.18 1.11
CA GLU A 293 25.06 -8.57 1.17
C GLU A 293 23.67 -8.75 0.58
N SER A 294 23.41 -9.90 -0.02
CA SER A 294 22.09 -10.12 -0.59
C SER A 294 21.06 -10.37 0.51
N PRO A 295 19.88 -9.78 0.43
CA PRO A 295 18.75 -10.08 1.33
C PRO A 295 18.46 -11.59 1.45
N ARG A 296 18.68 -12.34 0.39
CA ARG A 296 18.55 -13.80 0.41
C ARG A 296 19.53 -14.45 1.40
N ALA A 297 20.81 -14.03 1.38
CA ALA A 297 21.81 -14.55 2.31
C ALA A 297 21.49 -14.20 3.75
N LEU A 298 20.90 -13.02 3.98
CA LEU A 298 20.44 -12.60 5.30
C LEU A 298 19.27 -13.45 5.78
N ARG A 299 18.26 -13.68 4.96
CA ARG A 299 17.14 -14.57 5.29
C ARG A 299 17.62 -15.97 5.67
N GLU A 300 18.64 -16.50 4.97
CA GLU A 300 19.23 -17.80 5.29
C GLU A 300 19.91 -17.82 6.67
N ILE A 301 20.60 -16.74 7.05
CA ILE A 301 21.22 -16.64 8.38
C ILE A 301 20.17 -16.53 9.46
N VAL A 302 19.19 -15.65 9.29
CA VAL A 302 18.11 -15.50 10.26
C VAL A 302 17.37 -16.81 10.44
N ARG A 303 17.00 -17.48 9.37
CA ARG A 303 16.29 -18.77 9.41
C ARG A 303 17.05 -19.85 10.17
N ARG A 304 18.40 -19.84 10.12
CA ARG A 304 19.26 -20.82 10.82
C ARG A 304 19.72 -20.36 12.18
N TYR A 305 19.37 -19.14 12.59
CA TYR A 305 19.80 -18.61 13.88
C TYR A 305 19.12 -19.38 15.02
N PRO A 306 19.87 -19.83 16.06
CA PRO A 306 19.29 -20.58 17.16
C PRO A 306 18.17 -19.82 17.87
N GLY A 307 17.02 -20.46 18.03
CA GLY A 307 15.87 -19.87 18.70
C GLY A 307 14.94 -19.06 17.80
N ILE A 308 15.28 -18.80 16.55
CA ILE A 308 14.34 -18.21 15.59
C ILE A 308 13.16 -19.17 15.39
N ARG A 309 11.96 -18.61 15.39
CA ARG A 309 10.74 -19.36 15.14
C ARG A 309 10.66 -19.85 13.70
N PRO A 310 10.09 -21.05 13.44
CA PRO A 310 10.04 -21.62 12.09
C PRO A 310 9.10 -20.87 11.13
N ASP A 311 8.13 -20.15 11.67
CA ASP A 311 7.11 -19.38 10.96
C ASP A 311 7.43 -17.87 10.88
N ILE A 312 8.69 -17.49 11.09
CA ILE A 312 9.14 -16.09 10.94
C ILE A 312 8.82 -15.58 9.53
N GLU A 313 8.22 -14.39 9.44
CA GLU A 313 7.98 -13.72 8.17
C GLU A 313 9.19 -12.88 7.75
N TYR A 314 9.35 -12.68 6.44
CA TYR A 314 10.36 -11.80 5.86
C TYR A 314 9.68 -10.67 5.11
N TRP A 315 10.06 -9.44 5.45
CA TRP A 315 9.48 -8.24 4.84
C TRP A 315 10.58 -7.35 4.25
N ASP A 316 10.36 -6.90 3.02
CA ASP A 316 11.05 -5.79 2.39
C ASP A 316 10.15 -4.57 2.61
N ASP A 317 10.30 -3.93 3.78
CA ASP A 317 9.34 -2.96 4.26
C ASP A 317 9.64 -1.51 3.85
N GLU A 318 10.69 -1.34 3.03
CA GLU A 318 10.91 -0.19 2.16
C GLU A 318 11.52 -0.64 0.84
N PHE A 319 10.69 -0.70 -0.18
CA PHE A 319 11.12 -1.04 -1.53
C PHE A 319 10.75 0.07 -2.50
N ASN A 320 11.70 0.54 -3.29
CA ASN A 320 11.42 1.26 -4.51
C ASN A 320 12.53 1.02 -5.55
N SER A 321 12.19 1.16 -6.81
CA SER A 321 13.13 1.04 -7.90
C SER A 321 12.81 2.07 -8.96
N ILE A 322 13.50 3.19 -8.90
CA ILE A 322 13.48 4.23 -9.92
C ILE A 322 14.65 4.00 -10.86
N GLY A 323 14.37 3.93 -12.16
CA GLY A 323 15.38 3.57 -13.17
C GLY A 323 16.43 4.63 -13.45
N ALA A 324 16.22 5.88 -13.00
CA ALA A 324 17.19 6.94 -13.15
C ALA A 324 17.11 7.91 -11.99
N TRP A 325 18.24 8.14 -11.36
CA TRP A 325 18.46 9.24 -10.44
C TRP A 325 18.30 10.57 -11.17
N LYS A 326 17.39 11.42 -10.74
CA LYS A 326 16.99 12.69 -11.38
C LYS A 326 16.24 12.53 -12.71
N GLY A 327 14.93 12.61 -12.63
CA GLY A 327 14.00 12.58 -13.76
C GLY A 327 13.62 11.15 -14.16
N SER A 328 13.29 10.32 -13.19
CA SER A 328 12.70 9.01 -13.46
C SER A 328 11.44 9.20 -14.28
N ASP A 329 11.45 8.63 -15.46
CA ASP A 329 10.26 8.52 -16.28
C ASP A 329 9.27 7.58 -15.55
N ASP A 330 8.02 8.02 -15.40
CA ASP A 330 6.93 7.23 -14.82
C ASP A 330 6.82 5.83 -15.42
N SER A 331 7.22 5.67 -16.69
CA SER A 331 7.20 4.39 -17.38
C SER A 331 8.18 3.38 -16.81
N VAL A 332 9.34 3.80 -16.34
CA VAL A 332 10.36 2.91 -15.74
C VAL A 332 9.88 2.40 -14.38
N GLN A 333 9.41 3.31 -13.53
CA GLN A 333 8.90 2.95 -12.22
C GLN A 333 7.67 2.01 -12.33
N ALA A 334 6.75 2.29 -13.27
CA ALA A 334 5.58 1.47 -13.52
C ALA A 334 5.92 0.03 -13.95
N LYS A 335 7.09 -0.19 -14.58
CA LYS A 335 7.59 -1.53 -14.91
C LYS A 335 8.32 -2.18 -13.73
N TYR A 336 9.16 -1.41 -13.02
CA TYR A 336 10.06 -1.95 -12.00
C TYR A 336 9.34 -2.35 -10.71
N ILE A 337 8.32 -1.59 -10.29
CA ILE A 337 7.60 -1.90 -9.06
C ILE A 337 6.92 -3.27 -9.14
N PRO A 338 6.12 -3.63 -10.15
CA PRO A 338 5.56 -4.98 -10.27
C PRO A 338 6.63 -6.08 -10.35
N ARG A 339 7.74 -5.83 -11.04
CA ARG A 339 8.85 -6.80 -11.16
C ARG A 339 9.40 -7.16 -9.78
N GLY A 340 9.76 -6.15 -8.97
CA GLY A 340 10.28 -6.35 -7.61
C GLY A 340 9.25 -6.98 -6.67
N MET A 341 8.01 -6.52 -6.70
CA MET A 341 6.92 -7.07 -5.86
C MET A 341 6.68 -8.55 -6.15
N ILE A 342 6.57 -8.94 -7.42
CA ILE A 342 6.29 -10.33 -7.80
C ILE A 342 7.52 -11.23 -7.54
N TYR A 343 8.73 -10.71 -7.77
CA TYR A 343 9.98 -11.39 -7.44
C TYR A 343 10.06 -11.72 -5.94
N ASN A 344 9.81 -10.74 -5.08
CA ASN A 344 9.77 -10.92 -3.64
C ASN A 344 8.65 -11.87 -3.20
N TRP A 345 7.44 -11.72 -3.81
CA TRP A 345 6.30 -12.57 -3.48
C TRP A 345 6.55 -14.05 -3.76
N ALA A 346 7.23 -14.35 -4.89
CA ALA A 346 7.67 -15.70 -5.22
C ALA A 346 8.73 -16.24 -4.23
N ALA A 347 9.51 -15.37 -3.62
CA ALA A 347 10.48 -15.73 -2.59
C ALA A 347 9.90 -15.81 -1.17
N GLY A 348 8.58 -15.60 -1.01
CA GLY A 348 7.91 -15.58 0.30
C GLY A 348 8.20 -14.31 1.10
N VAL A 349 8.53 -13.20 0.44
CA VAL A 349 8.81 -11.90 1.05
C VAL A 349 7.66 -10.95 0.75
N ARG A 350 7.13 -10.30 1.80
CA ARG A 350 6.16 -9.22 1.64
C ARG A 350 6.88 -7.92 1.33
N THR A 351 6.38 -7.21 0.33
CA THR A 351 6.93 -5.92 -0.08
C THR A 351 6.01 -4.77 0.33
N PHE A 352 6.60 -3.73 0.92
CA PHE A 352 5.97 -2.43 1.13
C PHE A 352 6.68 -1.43 0.25
N VAL A 353 5.95 -0.85 -0.70
CA VAL A 353 6.56 0.14 -1.59
C VAL A 353 6.67 1.49 -0.91
N TRP A 354 7.78 2.15 -1.09
CA TRP A 354 8.06 3.51 -0.67
C TRP A 354 7.82 4.44 -1.86
N LEU A 355 6.93 5.44 -1.84
CA LEU A 355 5.85 5.68 -0.91
C LEU A 355 4.62 6.19 -1.70
N LEU A 356 3.47 6.35 -1.03
CA LEU A 356 2.22 6.70 -1.70
C LEU A 356 2.27 8.11 -2.31
N THR A 357 2.67 9.11 -1.52
CA THR A 357 2.74 10.51 -1.95
C THR A 357 4.16 10.89 -2.37
N ALA A 358 4.30 11.74 -3.38
CA ALA A 358 5.59 12.36 -3.67
C ALA A 358 5.98 13.35 -2.58
N GLY A 359 7.28 13.53 -2.36
CA GLY A 359 7.79 14.50 -1.40
C GLY A 359 7.33 15.93 -1.67
N THR A 360 7.36 16.76 -0.65
CA THR A 360 6.81 18.12 -0.70
C THR A 360 7.86 19.21 -0.84
N ASP A 361 9.14 18.88 -0.69
CA ASP A 361 10.22 19.85 -0.51
C ASP A 361 11.30 19.86 -1.59
N GLY A 362 11.15 19.01 -2.65
CA GLY A 362 12.01 19.00 -3.80
C GLY A 362 13.33 18.34 -3.62
N ASN A 363 13.33 17.46 -2.70
CA ASN A 363 14.45 16.57 -2.60
C ASN A 363 14.36 15.44 -3.63
N GLU A 364 15.34 14.57 -3.60
CA GLU A 364 15.48 13.43 -4.49
C GLU A 364 14.39 12.37 -4.34
N PHE A 365 13.57 12.46 -3.28
CA PHE A 365 12.47 11.52 -3.00
C PHE A 365 11.15 11.90 -3.70
N ASP A 366 11.07 13.07 -4.33
CA ASP A 366 9.88 13.51 -5.08
C ASP A 366 9.48 12.53 -6.18
N ASP A 367 10.45 11.85 -6.77
CA ASP A 367 10.23 10.89 -7.85
C ASP A 367 9.74 9.51 -7.38
N PHE A 368 9.75 9.24 -6.08
CA PHE A 368 9.29 7.96 -5.53
C PHE A 368 7.76 7.84 -5.45
N GLY A 369 7.05 8.97 -5.35
CA GLY A 369 5.60 8.98 -5.14
C GLY A 369 4.79 8.28 -6.23
N PHE A 370 3.69 7.66 -5.83
CA PHE A 370 2.73 6.99 -6.71
C PHE A 370 1.60 7.90 -7.16
N ILE A 371 1.42 9.00 -6.44
CA ILE A 371 0.52 10.10 -6.78
C ILE A 371 1.37 11.34 -6.96
N HIS A 372 0.95 12.24 -7.88
CA HIS A 372 1.60 13.53 -8.02
C HIS A 372 1.53 14.29 -6.70
N GLY A 373 2.66 14.88 -6.30
CA GLY A 373 2.78 15.52 -5.00
C GLY A 373 2.44 17.01 -5.06
N LEU A 374 2.18 17.53 -3.89
CA LEU A 374 1.85 18.94 -3.62
C LEU A 374 2.83 19.95 -4.17
N ARG A 375 4.08 19.56 -4.35
CA ARG A 375 5.15 20.48 -4.67
C ARG A 375 5.02 21.12 -6.04
N TYR A 376 4.69 20.32 -7.03
CA TYR A 376 4.62 20.82 -8.42
C TYR A 376 3.28 21.45 -8.75
N ARG A 377 2.21 20.98 -8.10
CA ARG A 377 0.86 21.51 -8.25
C ARG A 377 0.08 21.20 -6.97
N PRO A 378 -0.17 22.19 -6.11
CA PRO A 378 -0.88 22.00 -4.84
C PRO A 378 -2.26 21.32 -4.96
N ASP A 379 -2.82 21.30 -6.18
CA ASP A 379 -4.14 20.75 -6.49
C ASP A 379 -4.08 19.50 -7.39
N ASP A 380 -2.87 18.99 -7.71
CA ASP A 380 -2.70 17.82 -8.58
C ASP A 380 -2.39 16.56 -7.76
N PHE A 381 -3.42 15.79 -7.49
CA PHE A 381 -3.34 14.49 -6.82
C PHE A 381 -3.60 13.34 -7.79
N THR A 382 -3.35 13.53 -9.07
CA THR A 382 -3.59 12.49 -10.06
C THR A 382 -2.63 11.32 -9.86
N PRO A 383 -3.13 10.09 -9.94
CA PRO A 383 -2.29 8.91 -9.91
C PRO A 383 -1.31 8.88 -11.08
N ARG A 384 -0.08 8.51 -10.81
CA ARG A 384 0.96 8.27 -11.82
C ARG A 384 0.79 6.87 -12.44
N ALA A 385 1.48 6.58 -13.53
CA ALA A 385 1.43 5.27 -14.18
C ALA A 385 1.74 4.10 -13.21
N VAL A 386 2.65 4.31 -12.27
CA VAL A 386 3.02 3.33 -11.24
C VAL A 386 1.87 3.00 -10.29
N PHE A 387 0.96 3.93 -10.01
CA PHE A 387 -0.22 3.65 -9.19
C PHE A 387 -1.11 2.58 -9.85
N TYR A 388 -1.35 2.69 -11.14
CA TYR A 388 -2.18 1.72 -11.86
C TYR A 388 -1.49 0.37 -11.99
N SER A 389 -0.18 0.32 -12.22
CA SER A 389 0.56 -0.94 -12.23
C SER A 389 0.58 -1.62 -10.85
N LEU A 390 0.65 -0.84 -9.75
CA LEU A 390 0.47 -1.32 -8.38
C LEU A 390 -0.95 -1.90 -8.18
N GLN A 391 -1.98 -1.16 -8.59
CA GLN A 391 -3.38 -1.59 -8.48
C GLN A 391 -3.63 -2.92 -9.21
N ASN A 392 -3.11 -3.04 -10.45
CA ASN A 392 -3.20 -4.27 -11.24
C ASN A 392 -2.46 -5.43 -10.55
N THR A 393 -1.25 -5.17 -10.03
CA THR A 393 -0.46 -6.17 -9.29
C THR A 393 -1.21 -6.64 -8.04
N ASN A 394 -1.77 -5.72 -7.25
CA ASN A 394 -2.55 -6.04 -6.07
C ASN A 394 -3.80 -6.85 -6.42
N ALA A 395 -4.54 -6.47 -7.47
CA ALA A 395 -5.75 -7.18 -7.88
C ALA A 395 -5.48 -8.64 -8.30
N LEU A 396 -4.35 -8.88 -8.95
CA LEU A 396 -4.02 -10.17 -9.56
C LEU A 396 -3.25 -11.11 -8.62
N PHE A 397 -2.28 -10.58 -7.88
CA PHE A 397 -1.33 -11.41 -7.11
C PHE A 397 -1.57 -11.42 -5.60
N SER A 398 -2.31 -10.46 -5.03
CA SER A 398 -2.71 -10.55 -3.63
C SER A 398 -3.55 -11.81 -3.38
N ASP A 399 -3.43 -12.36 -2.16
CA ASP A 399 -4.05 -13.62 -1.75
C ASP A 399 -3.54 -14.87 -2.50
N THR A 400 -2.64 -14.74 -3.47
CA THR A 400 -2.05 -15.89 -4.14
C THR A 400 -0.89 -16.48 -3.36
N LYS A 401 -0.53 -17.72 -3.70
CA LYS A 401 0.66 -18.39 -3.20
C LYS A 401 1.52 -18.86 -4.36
N PHE A 402 2.83 -18.69 -4.24
CA PHE A 402 3.78 -19.27 -5.19
C PHE A 402 3.59 -20.79 -5.27
N ASP A 403 3.49 -21.30 -6.49
CA ASP A 403 3.35 -22.73 -6.76
C ASP A 403 4.50 -23.24 -7.63
N PRO A 404 5.53 -23.85 -7.04
CA PRO A 404 6.68 -24.36 -7.79
C PRO A 404 6.34 -25.52 -8.72
N SER A 405 5.15 -26.11 -8.63
CA SER A 405 4.71 -27.16 -9.56
C SER A 405 4.33 -26.60 -10.94
N ILE A 406 3.98 -25.30 -11.01
CA ILE A 406 3.77 -24.62 -12.29
C ILE A 406 5.14 -24.30 -12.87
N GLN A 407 5.50 -24.97 -13.95
CA GLN A 407 6.81 -24.81 -14.57
C GLN A 407 6.70 -24.03 -15.88
N ILE A 408 7.56 -23.03 -16.01
CA ILE A 408 7.68 -22.19 -17.19
C ILE A 408 9.14 -22.26 -17.65
N PRO A 409 9.50 -23.21 -18.52
CA PRO A 409 10.86 -23.31 -19.05
C PRO A 409 11.30 -22.04 -19.75
N THR A 410 12.56 -21.65 -19.56
CA THR A 410 13.15 -20.53 -20.29
C THR A 410 13.04 -20.78 -21.79
N PRO A 411 12.47 -19.83 -22.56
CA PRO A 411 12.36 -19.97 -24.01
C PRO A 411 13.77 -20.09 -24.66
N ASP A 412 13.88 -20.94 -25.65
CA ASP A 412 15.11 -21.01 -26.45
C ASP A 412 15.10 -19.87 -27.47
N LEU A 413 15.95 -18.88 -27.19
CA LEU A 413 16.12 -17.72 -28.05
C LEU A 413 17.29 -17.97 -29.04
N ALA A 414 17.05 -17.66 -30.30
CA ALA A 414 18.10 -17.72 -31.31
C ALA A 414 19.32 -16.88 -30.91
N GLU A 415 20.52 -17.29 -31.32
CA GLU A 415 21.76 -16.56 -31.00
C GLU A 415 21.75 -15.09 -31.47
N THR A 416 20.97 -14.81 -32.52
CA THR A 416 20.79 -13.45 -33.05
C THR A 416 19.68 -12.66 -32.39
N HIS A 417 18.96 -13.26 -31.41
CA HIS A 417 17.84 -12.62 -30.75
C HIS A 417 18.34 -11.48 -29.84
N PRO A 418 17.76 -10.27 -29.90
CA PRO A 418 18.22 -9.13 -29.10
C PRO A 418 18.24 -9.36 -27.59
N ALA A 419 17.34 -10.23 -27.09
CA ALA A 419 17.25 -10.58 -25.68
C ALA A 419 18.16 -11.75 -25.27
N LYS A 420 18.95 -12.33 -26.20
CA LYS A 420 19.83 -13.46 -25.88
C LYS A 420 20.83 -13.05 -24.78
N GLY A 421 20.92 -13.85 -23.74
CA GLY A 421 21.77 -13.54 -22.58
C GLY A 421 21.12 -12.67 -21.51
N THR A 422 19.95 -12.04 -21.77
CA THR A 422 19.16 -11.37 -20.73
C THR A 422 18.34 -12.41 -19.96
N PRO A 423 18.36 -12.39 -18.62
CA PRO A 423 17.58 -13.35 -17.84
C PRO A 423 16.08 -13.26 -18.14
N PHE A 424 15.47 -14.38 -18.47
CA PHE A 424 14.04 -14.56 -18.52
C PHE A 424 13.58 -15.03 -17.14
N LEU A 425 12.63 -14.32 -16.54
CA LEU A 425 12.04 -14.68 -15.26
C LEU A 425 10.57 -15.03 -15.44
N ALA A 426 10.13 -16.08 -14.77
CA ALA A 426 8.74 -16.50 -14.78
C ALA A 426 8.38 -17.22 -13.47
N TYR A 427 7.21 -16.92 -12.94
CA TYR A 427 6.70 -17.45 -11.67
C TYR A 427 5.23 -17.83 -11.79
N GLY A 428 4.89 -19.01 -11.29
CA GLY A 428 3.51 -19.49 -11.21
C GLY A 428 2.93 -19.34 -9.81
N PHE A 429 1.68 -18.89 -9.73
CA PHE A 429 0.96 -18.72 -8.47
C PHE A 429 -0.42 -19.36 -8.55
N ARG A 430 -0.99 -19.63 -7.37
CA ARG A 430 -2.40 -20.05 -7.26
C ARG A 430 -3.18 -19.13 -6.35
N SER A 431 -4.36 -18.74 -6.81
CA SER A 431 -5.35 -18.04 -6.00
C SER A 431 -5.94 -18.96 -4.92
N PRO A 432 -6.65 -18.44 -3.90
CA PRO A 432 -7.35 -19.26 -2.92
C PRO A 432 -8.35 -20.25 -3.51
N LYS A 433 -8.86 -19.96 -4.72
CA LYS A 433 -9.77 -20.84 -5.48
C LYS A 433 -9.04 -21.87 -6.35
N GLY A 434 -7.71 -21.94 -6.26
CA GLY A 434 -6.88 -22.87 -7.02
C GLY A 434 -6.61 -22.46 -8.46
N LYS A 435 -7.08 -21.29 -8.92
CA LYS A 435 -6.82 -20.79 -10.28
C LYS A 435 -5.38 -20.33 -10.39
N ALA A 436 -4.73 -20.71 -11.51
CA ALA A 436 -3.35 -20.35 -11.78
C ALA A 436 -3.23 -18.95 -12.40
N ILE A 437 -2.18 -18.25 -12.04
CA ILE A 437 -1.68 -17.08 -12.76
C ILE A 437 -0.16 -17.21 -12.88
N VAL A 438 0.36 -16.92 -14.06
CA VAL A 438 1.79 -16.95 -14.38
C VAL A 438 2.22 -15.54 -14.73
N ALA A 439 3.24 -15.04 -14.03
CA ALA A 439 3.92 -13.79 -14.40
C ALA A 439 5.23 -14.09 -15.11
N TYR A 440 5.59 -13.32 -16.14
CA TYR A 440 6.87 -13.46 -16.82
C TYR A 440 7.36 -12.12 -17.42
N TRP A 441 8.68 -11.97 -17.53
CA TRP A 441 9.33 -10.79 -18.14
C TRP A 441 10.79 -11.06 -18.45
N LEU A 442 11.42 -10.13 -19.18
CA LEU A 442 12.87 -10.05 -19.28
C LEU A 442 13.41 -9.13 -18.18
N ALA A 443 14.41 -9.60 -17.44
CA ALA A 443 15.13 -8.78 -16.46
C ALA A 443 16.13 -7.83 -17.17
N ALA A 444 15.62 -7.15 -18.20
CA ALA A 444 16.36 -6.13 -18.92
C ALA A 444 16.29 -4.79 -18.19
N HIS A 445 17.28 -3.93 -18.45
CA HIS A 445 17.24 -2.55 -18.04
C HIS A 445 16.13 -1.81 -18.79
N SER A 446 15.29 -1.07 -18.06
CA SER A 446 14.20 -0.30 -18.68
C SER A 446 14.66 1.12 -18.96
N GLU A 447 14.39 1.59 -20.17
CA GLU A 447 14.70 2.94 -20.61
C GLU A 447 13.47 3.85 -20.53
N PRO A 448 13.66 5.15 -20.27
CA PRO A 448 12.57 6.13 -20.31
C PRO A 448 11.79 6.12 -21.63
N GLY A 449 10.48 6.39 -21.55
CA GLY A 449 9.62 6.45 -22.73
C GLY A 449 9.22 5.09 -23.29
N ASN A 450 9.34 4.03 -22.52
CA ASN A 450 8.85 2.69 -22.86
C ASN A 450 9.39 2.12 -24.19
N LYS A 451 10.67 2.34 -24.47
CA LYS A 451 11.31 2.06 -25.77
C LYS A 451 11.86 0.64 -25.93
N PHE A 452 11.53 -0.30 -25.07
CA PHE A 452 11.99 -1.68 -25.22
C PHE A 452 11.43 -2.28 -26.52
N PRO A 453 12.27 -2.86 -27.39
CA PRO A 453 11.78 -3.48 -28.60
C PRO A 453 10.94 -4.70 -28.24
N ALA A 454 9.64 -4.62 -28.54
CA ALA A 454 8.74 -5.75 -28.36
C ALA A 454 9.17 -6.89 -29.28
N ASP A 455 9.38 -8.06 -28.71
CA ASP A 455 9.60 -9.30 -29.44
C ASP A 455 8.55 -10.33 -29.05
N ARG A 456 8.52 -11.46 -29.75
CA ARG A 456 7.54 -12.51 -29.51
C ARG A 456 8.23 -13.86 -29.40
N ILE A 457 7.76 -14.66 -28.46
CA ILE A 457 8.31 -15.97 -28.16
C ILE A 457 7.21 -17.05 -28.12
N GLY A 458 7.60 -18.28 -28.36
CA GLY A 458 6.83 -19.43 -27.91
C GLY A 458 7.00 -19.62 -26.40
N LEU A 459 5.91 -19.87 -25.69
CA LEU A 459 5.94 -20.06 -24.23
C LEU A 459 5.26 -21.36 -23.85
N LYS A 460 5.95 -22.16 -23.03
CA LYS A 460 5.39 -23.38 -22.45
C LYS A 460 5.06 -23.17 -20.98
N ILE A 461 3.84 -23.58 -20.57
CA ILE A 461 3.36 -23.43 -19.18
C ILE A 461 2.81 -24.79 -18.72
N VAL A 462 3.61 -25.50 -17.92
CA VAL A 462 3.28 -26.87 -17.49
C VAL A 462 2.57 -26.84 -16.12
N ASN A 463 1.59 -27.72 -15.94
CA ASN A 463 0.84 -27.90 -14.68
C ASN A 463 0.00 -26.67 -14.23
N SER A 464 -0.26 -25.71 -15.10
CA SER A 464 -1.09 -24.55 -14.74
C SER A 464 -2.58 -24.90 -14.59
N GLY A 465 -3.10 -25.76 -15.46
CA GLY A 465 -4.53 -26.08 -15.57
C GLY A 465 -5.35 -24.95 -16.22
N ILE A 466 -4.70 -23.98 -16.85
CA ILE A 466 -5.35 -22.91 -17.63
C ILE A 466 -5.98 -23.51 -18.87
N LYS A 467 -7.26 -23.23 -19.11
CA LYS A 467 -8.02 -23.77 -20.25
C LYS A 467 -8.16 -22.76 -21.38
N HIS A 468 -8.59 -21.57 -21.05
CA HIS A 468 -8.82 -20.44 -21.95
C HIS A 468 -7.87 -19.31 -21.61
N PRO A 469 -6.61 -19.34 -22.09
CA PRO A 469 -5.60 -18.41 -21.67
C PRO A 469 -5.90 -16.98 -22.11
N VAL A 470 -5.60 -16.03 -21.22
CA VAL A 470 -5.61 -14.61 -21.52
C VAL A 470 -4.26 -14.01 -21.13
N LEU A 471 -3.81 -13.05 -21.92
CA LEU A 471 -2.62 -12.23 -21.65
C LEU A 471 -3.05 -10.94 -20.95
N ILE A 472 -2.29 -10.56 -19.96
CA ILE A 472 -2.46 -9.30 -19.22
C ILE A 472 -1.14 -8.54 -19.27
N ASP A 473 -1.20 -7.29 -19.67
CA ASP A 473 -0.12 -6.32 -19.46
C ASP A 473 -0.32 -5.65 -18.09
N ILE A 474 0.61 -5.87 -17.17
CA ILE A 474 0.46 -5.36 -15.80
C ILE A 474 0.54 -3.83 -15.73
N VAL A 475 1.29 -3.19 -16.61
CA VAL A 475 1.44 -1.73 -16.61
C VAL A 475 0.14 -1.04 -17.06
N SER A 476 -0.45 -1.49 -18.16
CA SER A 476 -1.69 -0.92 -18.69
C SER A 476 -2.96 -1.54 -18.11
N GLY A 477 -2.88 -2.73 -17.57
CA GLY A 477 -4.03 -3.56 -17.18
C GLY A 477 -4.77 -4.21 -18.34
N GLU A 478 -4.37 -4.00 -19.59
CA GLU A 478 -5.06 -4.50 -20.78
C GLU A 478 -5.08 -6.04 -20.78
N ILE A 479 -6.24 -6.62 -21.13
CA ILE A 479 -6.47 -8.07 -21.21
C ILE A 479 -6.76 -8.45 -22.65
N LYS A 480 -6.03 -9.46 -23.17
CA LYS A 480 -6.21 -9.99 -24.52
C LYS A 480 -6.40 -11.50 -24.51
N PRO A 481 -7.38 -12.04 -25.23
CA PRO A 481 -7.52 -13.49 -25.35
C PRO A 481 -6.32 -14.09 -26.08
N LEU A 482 -5.92 -15.28 -25.65
CA LEU A 482 -4.92 -16.11 -26.30
C LEU A 482 -5.53 -17.45 -26.73
N ALA A 483 -4.81 -18.18 -27.55
CA ALA A 483 -5.14 -19.57 -27.89
C ALA A 483 -3.92 -20.45 -27.67
N TRP A 484 -4.15 -21.64 -27.12
CA TRP A 484 -3.12 -22.67 -27.10
C TRP A 484 -2.77 -23.08 -28.53
N LYS A 485 -1.52 -23.46 -28.76
CA LYS A 485 -1.07 -24.04 -29.99
C LYS A 485 -1.93 -25.26 -30.31
N GLU A 486 -2.34 -25.40 -31.58
CA GLU A 486 -3.16 -26.51 -32.04
C GLU A 486 -2.59 -27.87 -31.59
N GLY A 487 -3.44 -28.71 -30.99
CA GLY A 487 -3.06 -30.01 -30.45
C GLY A 487 -2.33 -29.97 -29.09
N THR A 488 -2.20 -28.81 -28.43
CA THR A 488 -1.59 -28.66 -27.09
C THR A 488 -2.52 -27.94 -26.13
N THR A 489 -2.21 -28.05 -24.83
CA THR A 489 -2.90 -27.34 -23.73
C THR A 489 -1.91 -26.60 -22.80
N ASP A 490 -0.67 -26.51 -23.23
CA ASP A 490 0.42 -25.98 -22.42
C ASP A 490 1.45 -25.15 -23.23
N VAL A 491 1.22 -24.95 -24.53
CA VAL A 491 2.12 -24.20 -25.41
C VAL A 491 1.36 -23.06 -26.09
N LEU A 492 1.93 -21.86 -25.99
CA LEU A 492 1.54 -20.66 -26.74
C LEU A 492 2.58 -20.42 -27.83
N ASP A 493 2.16 -20.30 -29.07
CA ASP A 493 3.11 -20.16 -30.21
C ASP A 493 3.77 -18.77 -30.23
N SER A 494 3.05 -17.75 -29.79
CA SER A 494 3.52 -16.37 -29.93
C SER A 494 2.90 -15.47 -28.86
N VAL A 495 3.70 -15.12 -27.85
CA VAL A 495 3.35 -14.14 -26.85
C VAL A 495 4.41 -13.02 -26.83
N PRO A 496 4.06 -11.78 -26.46
CA PRO A 496 5.05 -10.71 -26.34
C PRO A 496 6.11 -11.04 -25.28
N LEU A 497 7.32 -10.53 -25.47
CA LEU A 497 8.41 -10.58 -24.51
C LEU A 497 8.90 -9.16 -24.25
N LEU A 498 8.69 -8.66 -23.03
CA LEU A 498 8.94 -7.29 -22.65
C LEU A 498 9.82 -7.21 -21.39
N ASP A 499 10.34 -6.02 -21.10
CA ASP A 499 11.00 -5.65 -19.86
C ASP A 499 10.02 -5.23 -18.74
N SER A 500 8.71 -5.29 -19.01
CA SER A 500 7.61 -5.16 -18.06
C SER A 500 6.97 -6.51 -17.77
N VAL A 501 6.30 -6.63 -16.64
CA VAL A 501 5.60 -7.87 -16.29
C VAL A 501 4.40 -8.09 -17.20
N LEU A 502 4.35 -9.27 -17.80
CA LEU A 502 3.18 -9.82 -18.46
C LEU A 502 2.64 -10.99 -17.62
N ALA A 503 1.33 -11.17 -17.61
CA ALA A 503 0.73 -12.31 -16.92
C ALA A 503 -0.17 -13.12 -17.84
N ILE A 504 -0.26 -14.43 -17.57
CA ILE A 504 -1.18 -15.35 -18.25
C ILE A 504 -2.01 -16.07 -17.20
N THR A 505 -3.32 -16.08 -17.41
CA THR A 505 -4.27 -16.77 -16.56
C THR A 505 -5.46 -17.30 -17.38
N ASP A 506 -6.46 -17.90 -16.73
CA ASP A 506 -7.69 -18.32 -17.38
C ASP A 506 -8.69 -17.16 -17.53
N GLU A 507 -9.51 -17.13 -18.57
CA GLU A 507 -10.52 -16.09 -18.80
C GLU A 507 -11.49 -15.93 -17.63
N ASP A 508 -11.70 -16.96 -16.82
CA ASP A 508 -12.58 -16.97 -15.66
C ASP A 508 -11.88 -16.57 -14.34
N TYR A 509 -10.63 -16.09 -14.40
CA TYR A 509 -9.86 -15.66 -13.23
C TYR A 509 -10.50 -14.46 -12.51
N PHE A 510 -11.14 -13.57 -13.27
CA PHE A 510 -11.69 -12.29 -12.80
C PHE A 510 -13.08 -12.44 -12.18
N ASP A 511 -13.20 -13.23 -11.12
CA ASP A 511 -14.47 -13.62 -10.51
C ASP A 511 -14.80 -12.87 -9.20
N TRP A 512 -14.29 -11.66 -9.05
CA TRP A 512 -14.58 -10.79 -7.90
C TRP A 512 -15.49 -9.62 -8.27
N PRO A 513 -16.29 -9.13 -7.29
CA PRO A 513 -17.16 -7.99 -7.52
C PRO A 513 -16.34 -6.70 -7.68
N VAL A 514 -16.75 -5.83 -8.60
CA VAL A 514 -16.13 -4.51 -8.80
C VAL A 514 -16.85 -3.48 -7.95
N LEU A 515 -16.25 -3.15 -6.81
CA LEU A 515 -16.77 -2.14 -5.89
C LEU A 515 -16.54 -0.72 -6.43
N PRO A 516 -17.39 0.26 -6.07
CA PRO A 516 -17.16 1.64 -6.46
C PRO A 516 -15.88 2.19 -5.82
N GLU A 517 -15.38 3.29 -6.37
CA GLU A 517 -14.30 4.06 -5.74
C GLU A 517 -14.82 4.80 -4.52
N SER A 518 -13.92 5.02 -3.57
CA SER A 518 -14.24 5.74 -2.34
C SER A 518 -14.51 7.21 -2.63
N PRO A 519 -15.58 7.82 -2.08
CA PRO A 519 -15.70 9.27 -2.09
C PRO A 519 -14.51 9.93 -1.40
N SER A 520 -14.10 11.10 -1.85
CA SER A 520 -12.96 11.83 -1.28
C SER A 520 -13.28 13.29 -0.99
N SER A 521 -12.32 14.03 -0.44
CA SER A 521 -12.42 15.47 -0.20
C SER A 521 -13.65 15.85 0.63
N LEU A 522 -14.11 14.96 1.54
CA LEU A 522 -15.23 15.29 2.42
C LEU A 522 -14.88 16.50 3.28
N THR A 523 -15.76 17.48 3.28
CA THR A 523 -15.69 18.70 4.08
C THR A 523 -16.96 18.89 4.89
N VAL A 524 -16.88 19.63 5.99
CA VAL A 524 -18.03 20.01 6.81
C VAL A 524 -17.94 21.47 7.21
N THR A 525 -19.07 22.17 7.14
CA THR A 525 -19.22 23.54 7.65
C THR A 525 -20.48 23.65 8.49
N ALA A 526 -20.43 24.52 9.52
CA ALA A 526 -21.61 24.84 10.29
C ALA A 526 -22.61 25.62 9.40
N ALA A 527 -23.88 25.26 9.49
CA ALA A 527 -24.98 25.92 8.79
C ALA A 527 -26.09 26.26 9.78
N SER A 528 -27.01 27.14 9.39
CA SER A 528 -28.17 27.47 10.22
C SER A 528 -29.00 26.22 10.48
N GLY A 529 -28.92 25.72 11.73
CA GLY A 529 -29.67 24.53 12.17
C GLY A 529 -28.99 23.19 11.91
N GLY A 530 -27.65 23.13 11.66
CA GLY A 530 -26.95 21.87 11.49
C GLY A 530 -25.61 21.94 10.77
N ALA A 531 -25.25 20.90 10.03
CA ALA A 531 -24.01 20.78 9.28
C ALA A 531 -24.26 20.65 7.78
N GLN A 532 -23.44 21.33 6.97
CA GLN A 532 -23.39 21.15 5.52
C GLN A 532 -22.16 20.32 5.16
N LEU A 533 -22.38 19.20 4.48
CA LEU A 533 -21.36 18.27 4.01
C LEU A 533 -21.20 18.39 2.50
N LYS A 534 -19.95 18.27 2.00
CA LYS A 534 -19.64 18.16 0.56
C LYS A 534 -18.52 17.17 0.35
N TRP A 535 -18.54 16.44 -0.76
CA TRP A 535 -17.53 15.46 -1.15
C TRP A 535 -17.42 15.31 -2.65
N GLU A 536 -16.40 14.59 -3.11
CA GLU A 536 -16.20 14.20 -4.51
C GLU A 536 -16.59 12.74 -4.73
N ILE A 537 -17.18 12.46 -5.89
CA ILE A 537 -17.56 11.12 -6.35
C ILE A 537 -16.63 10.72 -7.48
N HIS A 538 -16.17 9.48 -7.47
CA HIS A 538 -15.25 8.92 -8.45
C HIS A 538 -15.89 7.76 -9.23
N GLY A 539 -15.07 6.88 -9.83
CA GLY A 539 -15.48 5.80 -10.71
C GLY A 539 -16.26 4.65 -10.03
N GLY A 540 -16.58 3.63 -10.84
CA GLY A 540 -17.26 2.43 -10.37
C GLY A 540 -18.79 2.52 -10.34
N ASN A 541 -19.38 3.53 -10.98
CA ASN A 541 -20.84 3.71 -11.16
C ASN A 541 -21.63 3.51 -9.86
N PRO A 542 -21.44 4.35 -8.85
CA PRO A 542 -22.19 4.23 -7.61
C PRO A 542 -23.69 4.43 -7.86
N SER A 543 -24.50 3.56 -7.28
CA SER A 543 -25.97 3.67 -7.25
C SER A 543 -26.47 4.36 -5.99
N GLY A 544 -25.66 4.39 -4.92
CA GLY A 544 -26.00 5.00 -3.65
C GLY A 544 -24.79 5.61 -2.92
N ILE A 545 -25.09 6.60 -2.08
CA ILE A 545 -24.15 7.19 -1.11
C ILE A 545 -24.73 7.04 0.28
N GLU A 546 -23.95 6.50 1.20
CA GLU A 546 -24.30 6.41 2.61
C GLU A 546 -23.55 7.49 3.40
N VAL A 547 -24.27 8.22 4.25
CA VAL A 547 -23.71 9.22 5.16
C VAL A 547 -23.80 8.71 6.58
N GLU A 548 -22.69 8.68 7.28
CA GLU A 548 -22.60 8.30 8.68
C GLU A 548 -22.18 9.47 9.56
N ARG A 549 -22.71 9.50 10.78
CA ARG A 549 -22.35 10.44 11.84
C ARG A 549 -21.94 9.71 13.10
N GLN A 550 -20.92 10.23 13.76
CA GLN A 550 -20.48 9.87 15.10
C GLN A 550 -20.62 11.09 16.01
N VAL A 551 -21.17 10.92 17.20
CA VAL A 551 -21.21 11.96 18.23
C VAL A 551 -20.08 11.65 19.21
N ALA A 552 -19.14 12.60 19.39
CA ALA A 552 -18.08 12.43 20.37
C ALA A 552 -18.68 12.49 21.78
N GLY A 553 -18.33 11.51 22.61
CA GLY A 553 -18.63 11.54 24.04
C GLY A 553 -17.62 12.38 24.83
N ASP A 554 -17.89 12.64 26.08
CA ASP A 554 -16.93 13.22 27.02
C ASP A 554 -15.89 12.14 27.35
N GLY A 555 -14.69 12.23 26.75
CA GLY A 555 -13.59 11.28 26.93
C GLY A 555 -13.26 10.43 25.71
N ALA A 556 -12.40 9.43 25.89
CA ALA A 556 -11.85 8.56 24.82
C ALA A 556 -12.88 7.63 24.14
N ASP A 557 -14.08 7.49 24.72
CA ASP A 557 -15.14 6.62 24.19
C ASP A 557 -16.03 7.36 23.19
N SER A 558 -15.62 7.35 21.93
CA SER A 558 -16.48 7.82 20.84
C SER A 558 -17.70 6.90 20.69
N ALA A 559 -18.90 7.49 20.54
CA ALA A 559 -20.10 6.73 20.20
C ALA A 559 -19.90 5.97 18.87
N PRO A 560 -20.60 4.85 18.64
CA PRO A 560 -20.50 4.15 17.36
C PRO A 560 -21.00 5.03 16.21
N TRP A 561 -20.43 4.83 15.03
CA TRP A 561 -20.92 5.42 13.80
C TRP A 561 -22.38 5.02 13.54
N LYS A 562 -23.20 5.97 13.14
CA LYS A 562 -24.61 5.75 12.80
C LYS A 562 -24.91 6.30 11.41
N LYS A 563 -25.51 5.48 10.58
CA LYS A 563 -26.06 5.90 9.30
C LYS A 563 -27.17 6.93 9.55
N ILE A 564 -27.04 8.10 8.93
CA ILE A 564 -28.01 9.20 9.01
C ILE A 564 -28.72 9.47 7.69
N ALA A 565 -28.14 9.06 6.56
CA ALA A 565 -28.76 9.20 5.25
C ALA A 565 -28.32 8.10 4.28
N GLN A 566 -29.23 7.80 3.32
CA GLN A 566 -28.97 7.05 2.11
C GLN A 566 -29.41 7.91 0.93
N LEU A 567 -28.51 8.22 0.02
CA LEU A 567 -28.69 9.18 -1.06
C LEU A 567 -28.44 8.51 -2.42
N PRO A 568 -28.96 9.06 -3.54
CA PRO A 568 -28.60 8.61 -4.89
C PRO A 568 -27.09 8.68 -5.13
N GLY A 569 -26.54 7.78 -5.95
CA GLY A 569 -25.11 7.65 -6.20
C GLY A 569 -24.44 8.89 -6.82
N SER A 570 -25.20 9.80 -7.41
CA SER A 570 -24.68 11.07 -7.98
C SER A 570 -24.69 12.25 -6.98
N THR A 571 -25.08 12.01 -5.72
CA THR A 571 -25.19 13.07 -4.71
C THR A 571 -23.83 13.39 -4.12
N ALA A 572 -23.40 14.64 -4.19
CA ALA A 572 -22.10 15.14 -3.72
C ALA A 572 -22.20 16.10 -2.52
N GLU A 573 -23.39 16.26 -1.94
CA GLU A 573 -23.61 17.11 -0.76
C GLU A 573 -24.79 16.62 0.10
N TYR A 574 -24.79 16.99 1.37
CA TYR A 574 -25.88 16.67 2.30
C TYR A 574 -25.95 17.68 3.45
N SER A 575 -27.17 18.04 3.84
CA SER A 575 -27.43 18.91 5.01
C SER A 575 -27.95 18.06 6.17
N ASP A 576 -27.16 17.92 7.21
CA ASP A 576 -27.59 17.28 8.46
C ASP A 576 -28.22 18.30 9.40
N THR A 577 -29.54 18.37 9.39
CA THR A 577 -30.33 19.23 10.29
C THR A 577 -30.64 18.56 11.64
N THR A 578 -30.13 17.34 11.87
CA THR A 578 -30.39 16.55 13.08
C THR A 578 -29.16 16.44 13.98
N ALA A 579 -28.08 17.16 13.66
CA ALA A 579 -26.88 17.18 14.47
C ALA A 579 -27.19 17.72 15.88
N PRO A 580 -26.74 17.05 16.96
CA PRO A 580 -27.01 17.52 18.31
C PRO A 580 -26.34 18.87 18.56
N PRO A 581 -27.05 19.84 19.14
CA PRO A 581 -26.45 21.13 19.51
C PRO A 581 -25.39 20.93 20.61
N SER A 582 -24.42 21.81 20.64
CA SER A 582 -23.33 21.83 21.66
C SER A 582 -22.55 20.52 21.75
N SER A 583 -22.41 19.79 20.62
CA SER A 583 -21.68 18.54 20.53
C SER A 583 -20.56 18.62 19.49
N ARG A 584 -19.54 17.78 19.68
CA ARG A 584 -18.55 17.49 18.63
C ARG A 584 -19.04 16.29 17.83
N VAL A 585 -19.17 16.46 16.53
CA VAL A 585 -19.61 15.38 15.63
C VAL A 585 -18.58 15.08 14.59
N GLY A 586 -18.46 13.80 14.22
CA GLY A 586 -17.69 13.33 13.07
C GLY A 586 -18.61 12.88 11.95
N TYR A 587 -18.18 13.03 10.70
CA TYR A 587 -18.87 12.52 9.51
C TYR A 587 -17.93 11.76 8.61
N ARG A 588 -18.47 10.74 7.94
CA ARG A 588 -17.84 10.02 6.85
C ARG A 588 -18.90 9.58 5.84
N VAL A 589 -18.51 9.34 4.60
CA VAL A 589 -19.39 8.88 3.53
C VAL A 589 -18.77 7.70 2.80
N ARG A 590 -19.60 6.84 2.23
CA ARG A 590 -19.17 5.78 1.31
C ARG A 590 -20.13 5.63 0.15
N ALA A 591 -19.62 5.09 -0.96
CA ALA A 591 -20.41 4.78 -2.13
C ALA A 591 -20.83 3.30 -2.12
N SER A 592 -21.92 2.98 -2.81
CA SER A 592 -22.39 1.60 -3.00
C SER A 592 -22.87 1.37 -4.42
N ASN A 593 -22.76 0.13 -4.91
CA ASN A 593 -23.38 -0.36 -6.13
C ASN A 593 -23.90 -1.78 -5.91
N ASP A 594 -24.39 -2.47 -6.96
CA ASP A 594 -24.91 -3.83 -6.86
C ASP A 594 -23.86 -4.86 -6.42
N ALA A 595 -22.56 -4.54 -6.55
CA ALA A 595 -21.45 -5.39 -6.15
C ALA A 595 -21.08 -5.24 -4.67
N GLY A 596 -21.46 -4.12 -4.02
CA GLY A 596 -21.17 -3.84 -2.62
C GLY A 596 -20.82 -2.38 -2.35
N GLU A 597 -20.10 -2.15 -1.25
CA GLU A 597 -19.74 -0.84 -0.72
C GLU A 597 -18.27 -0.52 -0.94
N SER A 598 -17.96 0.76 -1.18
CA SER A 598 -16.59 1.27 -1.18
C SER A 598 -16.02 1.35 0.24
N ALA A 599 -14.75 1.68 0.35
CA ALA A 599 -14.22 2.21 1.59
C ALA A 599 -14.85 3.58 1.91
N TYR A 600 -14.71 4.02 3.17
CA TYR A 600 -15.17 5.35 3.58
C TYR A 600 -14.23 6.44 3.06
N SER A 601 -14.79 7.65 2.93
CA SER A 601 -14.03 8.88 2.74
C SER A 601 -13.11 9.18 3.94
N ASN A 602 -12.35 10.27 3.86
CA ASN A 602 -11.77 10.90 5.04
C ASN A 602 -12.86 11.26 6.06
N ILE A 603 -12.46 11.26 7.35
CA ILE A 603 -13.31 11.72 8.45
C ILE A 603 -13.17 13.23 8.61
N VAL A 604 -14.29 13.92 8.81
CA VAL A 604 -14.30 15.35 9.17
C VAL A 604 -15.05 15.56 10.48
N ARG A 605 -14.62 16.54 11.26
CA ARG A 605 -15.20 16.84 12.57
C ARG A 605 -15.65 18.30 12.65
N LEU A 606 -16.80 18.51 13.32
CA LEU A 606 -17.37 19.82 13.57
C LEU A 606 -17.79 19.90 15.05
N THR A 607 -17.52 21.03 15.69
CA THR A 607 -18.02 21.36 17.02
C THR A 607 -19.06 22.47 16.88
N PHE A 608 -20.25 22.27 17.42
CA PHE A 608 -21.37 23.23 17.41
C PHE A 608 -21.31 24.17 18.61
#